data_33924f8d72609a61d97487194047d302
#
_entry.id   33924f8d72609a61d97487194047d302
#
_cell.length_a   1.000
_cell.length_b   1.000
_cell.length_c   1.000
_cell.angle_alpha   90.00
_cell.angle_beta   90.00
_cell.angle_gamma   90.00
#
_symmetry.space_group_name_H-M   'P 1'
#
loop_
_entity.id
_entity.type
_entity.pdbx_description
1 polymer ?
#
loop_
_entity_poly.entity_id
_entity_poly.type
_entity_poly.pdbx_seq_one_letter_code
_entity_poly.pdbx_strand_id
1 'polypeptide(L)'
;MIQMQSNLFVADNSGARKIQCIKVLGGSKRRSASIGDIIVVSIKDAIPRGKVKKGEVYKAVVVRTKKDFKRHDGTSIKFDKNAAVLLDKQEEPIATRIFGPVTRELRSKKFMKIISLAPEVI
;
A
#
# COMPACT_ATOMS: atom_id res chain seq x y z
N MET A 1 -12.32 -1.23 -0.60
CA MET A 1 -11.70 -0.78 0.68
C MET A 1 -10.99 -1.96 1.32
N ILE A 2 -9.91 -1.68 2.02
CA ILE A 2 -9.09 -2.71 2.65
C ILE A 2 -9.54 -2.88 4.09
N GLN A 3 -9.82 -4.12 4.48
CA GLN A 3 -10.23 -4.47 5.84
C GLN A 3 -9.25 -5.48 6.43
N MET A 4 -9.43 -5.80 7.72
CA MET A 4 -8.67 -6.90 8.33
C MET A 4 -8.87 -8.18 7.51
N GLN A 5 -7.80 -8.93 7.33
CA GLN A 5 -7.75 -10.17 6.54
C GLN A 5 -7.89 -9.99 5.02
N SER A 6 -7.94 -8.76 4.54
CA SER A 6 -7.88 -8.50 3.09
C SER A 6 -6.50 -8.87 2.55
N ASN A 7 -6.47 -9.48 1.38
CA ASN A 7 -5.21 -9.80 0.69
C ASN A 7 -4.89 -8.71 -0.33
N LEU A 8 -3.62 -8.33 -0.40
CA LEU A 8 -3.14 -7.30 -1.32
C LEU A 8 -1.91 -7.80 -2.04
N PHE A 9 -1.68 -7.22 -3.23
CA PHE A 9 -0.41 -7.36 -3.93
C PHE A 9 0.56 -6.29 -3.47
N VAL A 10 1.85 -6.55 -3.61
CA VAL A 10 2.88 -5.58 -3.26
C VAL A 10 3.35 -4.88 -4.52
N ALA A 11 3.34 -3.56 -4.50
CA ALA A 11 3.63 -2.74 -5.68
C ALA A 11 5.08 -2.24 -5.69
N ASP A 12 6.00 -2.93 -5.01
CA ASP A 12 7.39 -2.51 -4.95
C ASP A 12 8.35 -3.69 -5.14
N ASN A 13 9.64 -3.39 -5.18
CA ASN A 13 10.69 -4.38 -5.38
C ASN A 13 11.33 -4.86 -4.08
N SER A 14 10.61 -4.83 -2.97
CA SER A 14 11.10 -5.33 -1.68
C SER A 14 11.27 -6.85 -1.65
N GLY A 15 10.63 -7.56 -2.58
CA GLY A 15 10.66 -9.01 -2.64
C GLY A 15 9.37 -9.67 -2.18
N ALA A 16 8.52 -8.97 -1.47
CA ALA A 16 7.20 -9.48 -1.12
C ALA A 16 6.28 -9.46 -2.35
N ARG A 17 5.43 -10.47 -2.47
CA ARG A 17 4.46 -10.58 -3.57
C ARG A 17 3.04 -10.41 -3.08
N LYS A 18 2.70 -11.07 -1.98
CA LYS A 18 1.36 -11.02 -1.40
C LYS A 18 1.45 -10.75 0.09
N ILE A 19 0.55 -9.91 0.56
CA ILE A 19 0.44 -9.53 1.97
C ILE A 19 -1.00 -9.61 2.40
N GLN A 20 -1.21 -9.75 3.70
CA GLN A 20 -2.54 -9.77 4.29
C GLN A 20 -2.64 -8.69 5.35
N CYS A 21 -3.70 -7.89 5.28
CA CYS A 21 -3.95 -6.84 6.27
C CYS A 21 -4.32 -7.48 7.61
N ILE A 22 -3.56 -7.15 8.66
CA ILE A 22 -3.83 -7.59 10.01
C ILE A 22 -4.66 -6.54 10.76
N LYS A 23 -4.32 -5.26 10.56
CA LYS A 23 -4.97 -4.18 11.29
C LYS A 23 -4.96 -2.90 10.46
N VAL A 24 -6.04 -2.12 10.57
CA VAL A 24 -6.13 -0.79 9.97
C VAL A 24 -5.79 0.24 11.04
N LEU A 25 -4.78 1.07 10.78
CA LEU A 25 -4.37 2.13 11.70
C LEU A 25 -5.15 3.41 11.45
N GLY A 26 -5.15 4.32 12.42
CA GLY A 26 -5.79 5.63 12.29
C GLY A 26 -6.99 5.85 13.20
N GLY A 27 -7.19 4.98 14.19
CA GLY A 27 -8.27 5.15 15.17
C GLY A 27 -8.74 3.82 15.74
N SER A 28 -9.22 3.83 16.96
CA SER A 28 -9.61 2.62 17.68
C SER A 28 -10.81 1.87 17.08
N LYS A 29 -11.64 2.57 16.28
CA LYS A 29 -12.82 1.97 15.65
C LYS A 29 -12.72 1.93 14.13
N ARG A 30 -11.56 2.19 13.57
CA ARG A 30 -11.41 2.20 12.12
C ARG A 30 -11.46 0.79 11.57
N ARG A 31 -12.35 0.55 10.61
CA ARG A 31 -12.61 -0.78 10.05
C ARG A 31 -12.04 -0.98 8.66
N SER A 32 -11.81 0.09 7.90
CA SER A 32 -11.36 -0.04 6.54
C SER A 32 -10.36 1.05 6.17
N ALA A 33 -9.50 0.75 5.21
CA ALA A 33 -8.49 1.65 4.70
C ALA A 33 -8.73 1.93 3.22
N SER A 34 -8.43 3.14 2.81
CA SER A 34 -8.44 3.54 1.40
C SER A 34 -7.04 4.00 0.99
N ILE A 35 -6.92 4.57 -0.22
CA ILE A 35 -5.65 5.03 -0.74
C ILE A 35 -5.00 6.05 0.20
N GLY A 36 -3.74 5.82 0.54
CA GLY A 36 -2.98 6.70 1.44
C GLY A 36 -3.09 6.36 2.91
N ASP A 37 -3.88 5.37 3.27
CA ASP A 37 -3.98 4.94 4.66
C ASP A 37 -2.92 3.90 4.98
N ILE A 38 -2.44 3.92 6.23
CA ILE A 38 -1.43 2.98 6.70
C ILE A 38 -2.11 1.79 7.36
N ILE A 39 -1.66 0.60 7.01
CA ILE A 39 -2.14 -0.66 7.59
C ILE A 39 -0.95 -1.47 8.10
N VAL A 40 -1.24 -2.44 8.98
CA VAL A 40 -0.27 -3.44 9.40
C VAL A 40 -0.55 -4.71 8.61
N VAL A 41 0.49 -5.28 8.02
CA VAL A 41 0.36 -6.45 7.15
C VAL A 41 1.33 -7.55 7.56
N SER A 42 0.97 -8.79 7.23
CA SER A 42 1.90 -9.92 7.32
C SER A 42 2.24 -10.39 5.91
N ILE A 43 3.50 -10.78 5.70
CA ILE A 43 3.98 -11.24 4.40
C ILE A 43 3.52 -12.68 4.20
N LYS A 44 2.73 -12.94 3.17
CA LYS A 44 2.22 -14.27 2.86
C LYS A 44 2.99 -14.98 1.76
N ASP A 45 3.61 -14.22 0.85
CA ASP A 45 4.44 -14.77 -0.22
C ASP A 45 5.54 -13.79 -0.53
N ALA A 46 6.77 -14.30 -0.62
CA ALA A 46 7.95 -13.47 -0.90
C ALA A 46 8.98 -14.29 -1.66
N ILE A 47 9.83 -13.61 -2.45
CA ILE A 47 10.95 -14.25 -3.12
C ILE A 47 12.02 -14.63 -2.10
N PRO A 48 12.78 -15.73 -2.31
CA PRO A 48 13.73 -16.23 -1.30
C PRO A 48 14.85 -15.26 -0.93
N ARG A 49 15.26 -14.37 -1.83
CA ARG A 49 16.37 -13.44 -1.61
C ARG A 49 15.95 -11.98 -1.51
N GLY A 50 14.68 -11.72 -1.18
CA GLY A 50 14.19 -10.37 -1.04
C GLY A 50 14.62 -9.71 0.27
N LYS A 51 14.36 -8.41 0.37
CA LYS A 51 14.60 -7.62 1.59
C LYS A 51 13.69 -8.03 2.74
N VAL A 52 12.57 -8.66 2.43
CA VAL A 52 11.57 -9.12 3.40
C VAL A 52 11.34 -10.61 3.23
N LYS A 53 10.89 -11.26 4.29
CA LYS A 53 10.69 -12.71 4.32
C LYS A 53 9.24 -13.04 4.66
N LYS A 54 8.78 -14.21 4.19
CA LYS A 54 7.47 -14.73 4.51
C LYS A 54 7.28 -14.83 6.03
N GLY A 55 6.13 -14.40 6.51
CA GLY A 55 5.79 -14.44 7.92
C GLY A 55 6.14 -13.20 8.72
N GLU A 56 6.92 -12.29 8.16
CA GLU A 56 7.25 -11.03 8.82
C GLU A 56 6.07 -10.07 8.82
N VAL A 57 6.07 -9.13 9.77
CA VAL A 57 5.02 -8.12 9.93
C VAL A 57 5.61 -6.74 9.66
N TYR A 58 4.94 -5.97 8.81
CA TYR A 58 5.37 -4.62 8.45
C TYR A 58 4.18 -3.67 8.41
N LYS A 59 4.46 -2.38 8.45
CA LYS A 59 3.49 -1.37 8.06
C LYS A 59 3.50 -1.24 6.54
N ALA A 60 2.37 -0.86 5.98
CA ALA A 60 2.24 -0.62 4.54
C ALA A 60 1.26 0.51 4.30
N VAL A 61 1.44 1.22 3.19
CA VAL A 61 0.50 2.23 2.74
C VAL A 61 -0.25 1.71 1.52
N VAL A 62 -1.56 1.87 1.51
CA VAL A 62 -2.40 1.43 0.39
C VAL A 62 -2.22 2.41 -0.77
N VAL A 63 -1.80 1.92 -1.93
CA VAL A 63 -1.57 2.76 -3.11
C VAL A 63 -2.61 2.54 -4.20
N ARG A 64 -3.26 1.37 -4.23
CA ARG A 64 -4.31 1.07 -5.20
C ARG A 64 -5.42 0.29 -4.52
N THR A 65 -6.66 0.59 -4.89
CA THR A 65 -7.82 -0.16 -4.40
C THR A 65 -8.70 -0.60 -5.58
N LYS A 66 -9.30 -1.75 -5.42
CA LYS A 66 -10.24 -2.28 -6.39
C LYS A 66 -11.58 -1.53 -6.35
N LYS A 67 -11.94 -0.98 -5.20
CA LYS A 67 -13.14 -0.18 -5.03
C LYS A 67 -12.89 1.26 -5.51
N ASP A 68 -13.93 1.89 -6.07
CA ASP A 68 -13.87 3.26 -6.55
C ASP A 68 -13.43 4.22 -5.45
N PHE A 69 -12.52 5.10 -5.80
CA PHE A 69 -12.09 6.20 -4.96
C PHE A 69 -12.54 7.51 -5.62
N LYS A 70 -13.35 8.28 -4.92
CA LYS A 70 -13.86 9.56 -5.45
C LYS A 70 -12.98 10.72 -5.04
N ARG A 71 -12.64 11.57 -5.99
CA ARG A 71 -11.90 12.82 -5.75
C ARG A 71 -12.87 13.97 -5.53
N HIS A 72 -12.35 15.05 -4.97
CA HIS A 72 -13.13 16.26 -4.69
C HIS A 72 -13.70 16.92 -5.95
N ASP A 73 -13.06 16.73 -7.10
CA ASP A 73 -13.52 17.27 -8.37
C ASP A 73 -14.61 16.45 -9.06
N GLY A 74 -15.06 15.38 -8.42
CA GLY A 74 -16.12 14.51 -8.96
C GLY A 74 -15.63 13.34 -9.79
N THR A 75 -14.33 13.26 -10.10
CA THR A 75 -13.80 12.10 -10.83
C THR A 75 -13.63 10.91 -9.90
N SER A 76 -13.70 9.71 -10.48
CA SER A 76 -13.49 8.45 -9.75
C SER A 76 -12.30 7.71 -10.31
N ILE A 77 -11.53 7.07 -9.42
CA ILE A 77 -10.40 6.25 -9.79
C ILE A 77 -10.65 4.84 -9.27
N LYS A 78 -10.39 3.85 -10.11
CA LYS A 78 -10.58 2.44 -9.81
C LYS A 78 -9.44 1.64 -10.41
N PHE A 79 -8.93 0.69 -9.65
CA PHE A 79 -7.87 -0.21 -10.11
C PHE A 79 -8.37 -1.64 -10.15
N ASP A 80 -7.67 -2.49 -10.89
CA ASP A 80 -8.03 -3.90 -11.02
C ASP A 80 -7.73 -4.70 -9.76
N LYS A 81 -6.78 -4.26 -8.96
CA LYS A 81 -6.31 -5.00 -7.79
C LYS A 81 -6.00 -4.06 -6.64
N ASN A 82 -6.10 -4.59 -5.43
CA ASN A 82 -5.61 -3.89 -4.24
C ASN A 82 -4.10 -4.06 -4.15
N ALA A 83 -3.39 -2.97 -3.92
CA ALA A 83 -1.94 -3.01 -3.80
C ALA A 83 -1.44 -2.04 -2.73
N ALA A 84 -0.31 -2.37 -2.13
CA ALA A 84 0.30 -1.57 -1.09
C ALA A 84 1.81 -1.55 -1.26
N VAL A 85 2.45 -0.56 -0.65
CA VAL A 85 3.90 -0.41 -0.59
C VAL A 85 4.33 -0.61 0.85
N LEU A 86 5.34 -1.45 1.08
CA LEU A 86 5.83 -1.72 2.43
C LEU A 86 6.62 -0.54 2.98
N LEU A 87 6.44 -0.27 4.25
CA LEU A 87 7.10 0.81 4.96
C LEU A 87 7.96 0.25 6.10
N ASP A 88 9.01 0.99 6.47
CA ASP A 88 9.82 0.67 7.64
C ASP A 88 9.20 1.28 8.91
N LYS A 89 9.93 1.22 10.02
CA LYS A 89 9.48 1.77 11.30
C LYS A 89 9.31 3.27 11.29
N GLN A 90 9.97 3.97 10.38
CA GLN A 90 9.91 5.41 10.21
C GLN A 90 8.88 5.83 9.16
N GLU A 91 8.08 4.87 8.68
CA GLU A 91 7.04 5.07 7.66
C GLU A 91 7.61 5.53 6.32
N GLU A 92 8.82 5.10 6.00
CA GLU A 92 9.44 5.32 4.69
C GLU A 92 9.44 4.02 3.88
N PRO A 93 9.38 4.11 2.53
CA PRO A 93 9.40 2.90 1.71
C PRO A 93 10.69 2.10 1.91
N ILE A 94 10.54 0.79 2.09
CA ILE A 94 11.68 -0.13 2.20
C ILE A 94 12.36 -0.29 0.85
N ALA A 95 11.58 -0.33 -0.21
CA ALA A 95 12.04 -0.61 -1.55
C ALA A 95 12.56 0.63 -2.26
N THR A 96 13.29 0.41 -3.36
CA THR A 96 13.85 1.48 -4.18
C THR A 96 13.03 1.76 -5.42
N ARG A 97 12.09 0.89 -5.79
CA ARG A 97 11.25 1.03 -6.99
C ARG A 97 9.79 0.73 -6.66
N ILE A 98 8.91 1.45 -7.32
CA ILE A 98 7.47 1.22 -7.25
C ILE A 98 7.01 0.75 -8.63
N PHE A 99 6.17 -0.27 -8.67
CA PHE A 99 5.62 -0.83 -9.90
C PHE A 99 4.19 -0.34 -10.12
N GLY A 100 3.90 0.08 -11.34
CA GLY A 100 2.56 0.50 -11.72
C GLY A 100 2.19 1.90 -11.22
N PRO A 101 0.97 2.36 -11.53
CA PRO A 101 0.54 3.71 -11.20
C PRO A 101 0.22 3.86 -9.71
N VAL A 102 0.42 5.06 -9.20
CA VAL A 102 -0.06 5.49 -7.88
C VAL A 102 -0.89 6.76 -8.05
N THR A 103 -1.67 7.12 -7.05
CA THR A 103 -2.49 8.32 -7.12
C THR A 103 -1.75 9.50 -6.49
N ARG A 104 -2.07 10.71 -6.97
CA ARG A 104 -1.47 11.95 -6.43
C ARG A 104 -1.95 12.28 -5.01
N GLU A 105 -2.99 11.63 -4.53
CA GLU A 105 -3.46 11.80 -3.14
C GLU A 105 -2.41 11.43 -2.11
N LEU A 106 -1.44 10.59 -2.47
CA LEU A 106 -0.34 10.24 -1.57
C LEU A 106 0.53 11.45 -1.21
N ARG A 107 0.59 12.47 -2.08
CA ARG A 107 1.34 13.70 -1.82
C ARG A 107 0.77 14.44 -0.61
N SER A 108 -0.55 14.58 -0.54
CA SER A 108 -1.20 15.28 0.56
C SER A 108 -1.12 14.51 1.87
N LYS A 109 -0.82 13.22 1.81
CA LYS A 109 -0.67 12.36 2.99
C LYS A 109 0.78 12.10 3.37
N LYS A 110 1.70 12.93 2.89
CA LYS A 110 3.13 12.92 3.22
C LYS A 110 3.94 11.74 2.66
N PHE A 111 3.46 11.13 1.58
CA PHE A 111 4.18 10.03 0.92
C PHE A 111 4.88 10.49 -0.35
N MET A 112 5.59 11.62 -0.28
CA MET A 112 6.29 12.20 -1.42
C MET A 112 7.33 11.26 -2.02
N LYS A 113 7.99 10.48 -1.18
CA LYS A 113 9.03 9.56 -1.64
C LYS A 113 8.44 8.45 -2.53
N ILE A 114 7.25 7.96 -2.20
CA ILE A 114 6.55 6.98 -3.02
C ILE A 114 6.21 7.58 -4.38
N ILE A 115 5.71 8.82 -4.41
CA ILE A 115 5.37 9.50 -5.65
C ILE A 115 6.61 9.67 -6.53
N SER A 116 7.76 10.02 -5.93
CA SER A 116 8.99 10.21 -6.69
C SER A 116 9.54 8.90 -7.27
N LEU A 117 9.26 7.77 -6.64
CA LEU A 117 9.71 6.46 -7.10
C LEU A 117 8.76 5.80 -8.09
N ALA A 118 7.52 6.27 -8.17
CA ALA A 118 6.51 5.66 -9.02
C ALA A 118 6.73 6.01 -10.49
N PRO A 119 6.51 5.06 -11.42
CA PRO A 119 6.66 5.33 -12.84
C PRO A 119 5.54 6.20 -13.40
N GLU A 120 4.37 6.21 -12.76
CA GLU A 120 3.23 6.98 -13.21
C GLU A 120 2.41 7.45 -12.01
N VAL A 121 2.03 8.73 -12.02
CA VAL A 121 1.19 9.32 -10.97
C VAL A 121 -0.10 9.84 -11.62
N ILE A 122 -1.21 9.29 -11.22
CA ILE A 122 -2.52 9.64 -11.74
C ILE A 122 -3.19 10.75 -10.86
#